data_f530e22b254e25cd7ca871927cd82c0e
#
_entry.id   f530e22b254e25cd7ca871927cd82c0e
#
_cell.length_a   1.000
_cell.length_b   1.000
_cell.length_c   1.000
_cell.angle_alpha   90.00
_cell.angle_beta   90.00
_cell.angle_gamma   90.00
#
_symmetry.space_group_name_H-M   'P 1'
#
loop_
_entity.id
_entity.type
_entity.pdbx_description
1 polymer ?
#
loop_
_entity_poly.entity_id
_entity_poly.type
_entity_poly.pdbx_seq_one_letter_code
_entity_poly.pdbx_strand_id
1 'polypeptide(L)'
;MSEPTTPRKNAKPSKIGGYTPTQQIGHGAMGDIWLCHDPSMDRMVVVKQMHATLMNQDDLMQRFQREAVILSHLNHPVIVQPYALWKEKDGKLSLSMEFVQGKSLRELLNKDSRPPVWAVMYIMYEILSAVGHAHREGVIHRDLKPANIMIDNDGRVRLLDFGVAHAETEDTALTMAGAVIGTAAYMSPEQILGFEITPASDLFSIGIVMSEMLIGENLFRGENLEQTSKRIQKLKLSAKAFPDDVPKPLWKFVLKLLEKKPKNRPVSACDAADQLSRMLLPYPRDLTPYLADWVYSTCQETVSELKVPVTPNRSKRIFATGAASGFILALVLVTLAYLIL
;
A
#
# COMPACT_ATOMS: atom_id res chain seq x y z
N MET A 1 50.16 -0.80 -10.73
CA MET A 1 49.23 -0.87 -9.62
C MET A 1 48.33 0.37 -9.72
N SER A 2 47.19 0.21 -10.34
CA SER A 2 46.17 1.28 -10.48
C SER A 2 45.21 1.18 -9.31
N GLU A 3 45.08 2.24 -8.51
CA GLU A 3 44.14 2.36 -7.41
C GLU A 3 42.70 2.17 -7.90
N PRO A 4 41.82 1.54 -7.09
CA PRO A 4 40.43 1.42 -7.43
C PRO A 4 39.77 2.80 -7.29
N THR A 5 39.29 3.34 -8.40
CA THR A 5 38.49 4.57 -8.47
C THR A 5 37.17 4.36 -7.71
N THR A 6 37.05 5.00 -6.57
CA THR A 6 35.80 5.15 -5.82
C THR A 6 34.72 5.76 -6.74
N PRO A 7 33.48 5.23 -6.77
CA PRO A 7 32.43 5.80 -7.59
C PRO A 7 32.16 7.26 -7.13
N ARG A 8 32.31 8.21 -8.05
CA ARG A 8 31.97 9.62 -7.81
C ARG A 8 30.50 9.70 -7.37
N LYS A 9 30.23 10.18 -6.16
CA LYS A 9 28.90 10.65 -5.76
C LYS A 9 28.48 11.67 -6.82
N ASN A 10 27.36 11.41 -7.50
CA ASN A 10 26.81 12.34 -8.48
C ASN A 10 26.64 13.71 -7.83
N ALA A 11 27.26 14.74 -8.40
CA ALA A 11 27.13 16.09 -7.90
C ALA A 11 25.66 16.51 -7.97
N LYS A 12 25.12 17.05 -6.88
CA LYS A 12 23.75 17.57 -6.79
C LYS A 12 23.53 18.55 -7.96
N PRO A 13 22.52 18.34 -8.83
CA PRO A 13 22.20 19.27 -9.90
C PRO A 13 21.78 20.64 -9.33
N SER A 14 22.13 21.71 -10.00
CA SER A 14 21.75 23.08 -9.56
C SER A 14 20.25 23.34 -9.72
N LYS A 15 19.64 22.78 -10.77
CA LYS A 15 18.20 22.78 -11.06
C LYS A 15 17.80 21.52 -11.80
N ILE A 16 16.54 21.11 -11.63
CA ILE A 16 15.88 20.08 -12.42
C ILE A 16 14.58 20.72 -12.95
N GLY A 17 14.56 21.07 -14.24
CA GLY A 17 13.50 21.92 -14.78
C GLY A 17 13.40 23.27 -14.06
N GLY A 18 12.22 23.62 -13.60
CA GLY A 18 11.96 24.81 -12.78
C GLY A 18 12.23 24.64 -11.28
N TYR A 19 12.53 23.43 -10.81
CA TYR A 19 12.63 23.07 -9.39
C TYR A 19 14.08 23.16 -8.88
N THR A 20 14.22 23.46 -7.59
CA THR A 20 15.53 23.51 -6.90
C THR A 20 15.71 22.25 -6.07
N PRO A 21 16.60 21.30 -6.46
CA PRO A 21 16.86 20.11 -5.69
C PRO A 21 17.39 20.43 -4.29
N THR A 22 16.84 19.82 -3.25
CA THR A 22 17.30 19.95 -1.87
C THR A 22 18.09 18.72 -1.44
N GLN A 23 17.57 17.54 -1.73
CA GLN A 23 18.13 16.27 -1.31
C GLN A 23 17.83 15.17 -2.32
N GLN A 24 18.77 14.25 -2.56
CA GLN A 24 18.49 12.97 -3.23
C GLN A 24 17.88 12.02 -2.20
N ILE A 25 16.64 11.58 -2.43
CA ILE A 25 15.89 10.71 -1.51
C ILE A 25 15.79 9.26 -1.99
N GLY A 26 16.17 9.01 -3.25
CA GLY A 26 16.18 7.67 -3.81
C GLY A 26 17.10 7.57 -5.04
N HIS A 27 17.54 6.32 -5.29
CA HIS A 27 18.27 5.93 -6.48
C HIS A 27 17.74 4.57 -6.92
N GLY A 28 17.22 4.49 -8.13
CA GLY A 28 16.62 3.27 -8.68
C GLY A 28 17.20 2.92 -10.06
N ALA A 29 16.80 1.77 -10.59
CA ALA A 29 17.23 1.30 -11.91
C ALA A 29 16.86 2.27 -13.04
N MET A 30 15.76 3.00 -12.92
CA MET A 30 15.27 3.92 -13.94
C MET A 30 15.76 5.36 -13.77
N GLY A 31 16.17 5.76 -12.57
CA GLY A 31 16.51 7.16 -12.31
C GLY A 31 16.71 7.49 -10.85
N ASP A 32 17.02 8.76 -10.65
CA ASP A 32 17.20 9.36 -9.35
C ASP A 32 15.91 10.04 -8.88
N ILE A 33 15.65 9.95 -7.58
CA ILE A 33 14.51 10.60 -6.94
C ILE A 33 15.03 11.72 -6.07
N TRP A 34 14.57 12.93 -6.36
CA TRP A 34 14.99 14.15 -5.71
C TRP A 34 13.84 14.80 -4.94
N LEU A 35 14.09 15.19 -3.71
CA LEU A 35 13.26 16.18 -3.01
C LEU A 35 13.67 17.55 -3.54
N CYS A 36 12.70 18.32 -4.02
CA CYS A 36 12.92 19.63 -4.63
C CYS A 36 12.00 20.68 -4.02
N HIS A 37 12.44 21.95 -4.04
CA HIS A 37 11.60 23.09 -3.77
C HIS A 37 11.06 23.65 -5.10
N ASP A 38 9.75 23.85 -5.16
CA ASP A 38 9.04 24.54 -6.25
C ASP A 38 8.94 26.03 -5.87
N PRO A 39 9.77 26.90 -6.48
CA PRO A 39 9.77 28.32 -6.10
C PRO A 39 8.53 29.09 -6.57
N SER A 40 7.78 28.55 -7.52
CA SER A 40 6.57 29.18 -8.07
C SER A 40 5.37 29.03 -7.15
N MET A 41 5.31 27.93 -6.41
CA MET A 41 4.19 27.60 -5.51
C MET A 41 4.63 27.53 -4.04
N ASP A 42 5.89 27.82 -3.76
CA ASP A 42 6.52 27.76 -2.42
C ASP A 42 6.23 26.46 -1.67
N ARG A 43 6.46 25.34 -2.33
CA ARG A 43 6.18 24.01 -1.78
C ARG A 43 7.28 23.01 -2.10
N MET A 44 7.31 21.92 -1.33
CA MET A 44 8.15 20.77 -1.63
C MET A 44 7.46 19.82 -2.61
N VAL A 45 8.25 19.29 -3.54
CA VAL A 45 7.82 18.30 -4.54
C VAL A 45 8.86 17.19 -4.65
N VAL A 46 8.44 16.01 -5.12
CA VAL A 46 9.36 14.94 -5.52
C VAL A 46 9.55 15.01 -7.03
N VAL A 47 10.79 14.93 -7.48
CA VAL A 47 11.13 14.83 -8.90
C VAL A 47 11.85 13.51 -9.17
N LYS A 48 11.23 12.65 -9.98
CA LYS A 48 11.82 11.41 -10.51
C LYS A 48 12.47 11.74 -11.85
N GLN A 49 13.80 11.66 -11.92
CA GLN A 49 14.58 12.00 -13.11
C GLN A 49 15.21 10.74 -13.70
N MET A 50 14.92 10.45 -14.95
CA MET A 50 15.45 9.29 -15.67
C MET A 50 16.97 9.35 -15.84
N HIS A 51 17.67 8.22 -15.72
CA HIS A 51 19.11 8.16 -15.97
C HIS A 51 19.46 8.45 -17.43
N ALA A 52 20.55 9.19 -17.65
CA ALA A 52 21.03 9.52 -19.00
C ALA A 52 21.34 8.28 -19.85
N THR A 53 21.77 7.19 -19.22
CA THR A 53 22.10 5.91 -19.89
C THR A 53 20.87 5.23 -20.51
N LEU A 54 19.68 5.58 -20.08
CA LEU A 54 18.42 5.02 -20.58
C LEU A 54 17.78 5.83 -21.70
N MET A 55 18.34 7.01 -22.02
CA MET A 55 17.78 7.93 -23.03
C MET A 55 17.79 7.37 -24.45
N ASN A 56 18.67 6.40 -24.74
CA ASN A 56 18.75 5.73 -26.05
C ASN A 56 17.84 4.49 -26.13
N GLN A 57 17.01 4.25 -25.11
CA GLN A 57 16.07 3.14 -25.05
C GLN A 57 14.65 3.70 -25.19
N ASP A 58 14.17 3.82 -26.42
CA ASP A 58 12.85 4.41 -26.73
C ASP A 58 11.71 3.74 -25.94
N ASP A 59 11.80 2.43 -25.76
CA ASP A 59 10.81 1.67 -24.98
C ASP A 59 10.71 2.13 -23.52
N LEU A 60 11.84 2.38 -22.86
CA LEU A 60 11.85 2.83 -21.45
C LEU A 60 11.37 4.27 -21.32
N MET A 61 11.69 5.13 -22.30
CA MET A 61 11.17 6.49 -22.34
C MET A 61 9.63 6.50 -22.51
N GLN A 62 9.13 5.71 -23.45
CA GLN A 62 7.69 5.58 -23.67
C GLN A 62 6.96 5.03 -22.43
N ARG A 63 7.56 4.06 -21.73
CA ARG A 63 7.01 3.51 -20.46
C ARG A 63 6.93 4.57 -19.38
N PHE A 64 8.01 5.34 -19.16
CA PHE A 64 8.02 6.42 -18.19
C PHE A 64 6.95 7.48 -18.49
N GLN A 65 6.76 7.82 -19.78
CA GLN A 65 5.71 8.74 -20.21
C GLN A 65 4.30 8.15 -20.00
N ARG A 66 4.09 6.87 -20.36
CA ARG A 66 2.81 6.18 -20.13
C ARG A 66 2.46 6.12 -18.65
N GLU A 67 3.43 5.83 -17.78
CA GLU A 67 3.23 5.83 -16.32
C GLU A 67 2.72 7.18 -15.84
N ALA A 68 3.36 8.27 -16.24
CA ALA A 68 2.96 9.62 -15.87
C ALA A 68 1.54 9.96 -16.38
N VAL A 69 1.20 9.60 -17.62
CA VAL A 69 -0.13 9.83 -18.20
C VAL A 69 -1.19 9.02 -17.47
N ILE A 70 -0.93 7.73 -17.21
CA ILE A 70 -1.87 6.88 -16.47
C ILE A 70 -2.14 7.44 -15.08
N LEU A 71 -1.08 7.79 -14.33
CA LEU A 71 -1.21 8.39 -13.00
C LEU A 71 -2.03 9.67 -13.03
N SER A 72 -1.89 10.50 -14.06
CA SER A 72 -2.63 11.78 -14.16
C SER A 72 -4.15 11.60 -14.31
N HIS A 73 -4.61 10.43 -14.77
CA HIS A 73 -6.04 10.10 -14.88
C HIS A 73 -6.62 9.46 -13.62
N LEU A 74 -5.78 8.96 -12.71
CA LEU A 74 -6.23 8.33 -11.47
C LEU A 74 -6.49 9.39 -10.39
N ASN A 75 -7.74 9.76 -10.18
CA ASN A 75 -8.12 10.71 -9.13
C ASN A 75 -8.67 9.99 -7.90
N HIS A 76 -7.81 9.73 -6.93
CA HIS A 76 -8.17 9.11 -5.66
C HIS A 76 -7.30 9.68 -4.51
N PRO A 77 -7.86 9.99 -3.33
CA PRO A 77 -7.13 10.66 -2.24
C PRO A 77 -5.91 9.90 -1.73
N VAL A 78 -5.90 8.58 -1.89
CA VAL A 78 -4.77 7.72 -1.50
C VAL A 78 -3.67 7.69 -2.55
N ILE A 79 -3.98 7.93 -3.84
CA ILE A 79 -2.99 7.86 -4.94
C ILE A 79 -2.22 9.19 -5.02
N VAL A 80 -0.89 9.11 -4.97
CA VAL A 80 -0.02 10.28 -5.12
C VAL A 80 -0.13 10.82 -6.54
N GLN A 81 -0.39 12.14 -6.65
CA GLN A 81 -0.67 12.78 -7.91
C GLN A 81 0.60 13.30 -8.59
N PRO A 82 0.78 13.06 -9.91
CA PRO A 82 1.79 13.72 -10.71
C PRO A 82 1.38 15.18 -10.96
N TYR A 83 2.37 16.07 -11.03
CA TYR A 83 2.14 17.48 -11.33
C TYR A 83 2.53 17.85 -12.77
N ALA A 84 3.73 17.43 -13.19
CA ALA A 84 4.23 17.74 -14.51
C ALA A 84 5.24 16.70 -15.01
N LEU A 85 5.18 16.40 -16.29
CA LEU A 85 6.17 15.61 -17.01
C LEU A 85 6.84 16.52 -18.04
N TRP A 86 8.17 16.52 -18.09
CA TRP A 86 8.91 17.30 -19.09
C TRP A 86 10.20 16.60 -19.53
N LYS A 87 10.74 17.07 -20.63
CA LYS A 87 12.04 16.67 -21.14
C LYS A 87 13.06 17.79 -20.85
N GLU A 88 14.15 17.45 -20.19
CA GLU A 88 15.25 18.36 -19.91
C GLU A 88 16.02 18.72 -21.22
N LYS A 89 16.85 19.78 -21.16
CA LYS A 89 17.69 20.19 -22.31
C LYS A 89 18.70 19.10 -22.73
N ASP A 90 19.15 18.28 -21.78
CA ASP A 90 20.04 17.14 -22.01
C ASP A 90 19.27 15.88 -22.46
N GLY A 91 17.98 15.98 -22.67
CA GLY A 91 17.10 14.91 -23.17
C GLY A 91 16.48 14.02 -22.11
N LYS A 92 16.89 14.12 -20.85
CA LYS A 92 16.30 13.32 -19.74
C LYS A 92 14.83 13.64 -19.54
N LEU A 93 14.04 12.61 -19.23
CA LEU A 93 12.67 12.78 -18.77
C LEU A 93 12.64 12.98 -17.26
N SER A 94 11.85 13.93 -16.82
CA SER A 94 11.63 14.23 -15.41
C SER A 94 10.13 14.34 -15.13
N LEU A 95 9.70 13.73 -14.02
CA LEU A 95 8.32 13.74 -13.55
C LEU A 95 8.29 14.35 -12.15
N SER A 96 7.57 15.46 -11.98
CA SER A 96 7.29 16.00 -10.64
C SER A 96 5.97 15.46 -10.11
N MET A 97 5.94 15.22 -8.81
CA MET A 97 4.77 14.68 -8.10
C MET A 97 4.68 15.24 -6.69
N GLU A 98 3.57 14.99 -6.05
CA GLU A 98 3.32 15.34 -4.67
C GLU A 98 4.40 14.78 -3.74
N PHE A 99 4.89 15.61 -2.81
CA PHE A 99 5.74 15.17 -1.72
C PHE A 99 4.89 14.73 -0.54
N VAL A 100 5.02 13.47 -0.17
CA VAL A 100 4.36 12.90 1.02
C VAL A 100 5.30 13.05 2.21
N GLN A 101 4.98 13.95 3.13
CA GLN A 101 5.74 14.12 4.36
C GLN A 101 5.29 13.07 5.38
N GLY A 102 6.03 11.97 5.48
CA GLY A 102 5.65 10.84 6.33
C GLY A 102 6.68 9.72 6.30
N LYS A 103 6.23 8.50 6.61
CA LYS A 103 7.04 7.29 6.63
C LYS A 103 6.49 6.24 5.67
N SER A 104 7.37 5.53 4.99
CA SER A 104 6.98 4.35 4.26
C SER A 104 6.61 3.21 5.22
N LEU A 105 5.67 2.37 4.80
CA LEU A 105 5.32 1.17 5.56
C LEU A 105 6.56 0.26 5.76
N ARG A 106 7.53 0.28 4.82
CA ARG A 106 8.80 -0.43 4.98
C ARG A 106 9.61 0.09 6.16
N GLU A 107 9.72 1.42 6.33
CA GLU A 107 10.42 2.02 7.48
C GLU A 107 9.74 1.65 8.80
N LEU A 108 8.40 1.63 8.83
CA LEU A 108 7.62 1.27 10.01
C LEU A 108 7.75 -0.21 10.37
N LEU A 109 7.73 -1.11 9.36
CA LEU A 109 7.89 -2.55 9.59
C LEU A 109 9.32 -2.98 9.94
N ASN A 110 10.31 -2.15 9.71
CA ASN A 110 11.69 -2.41 10.13
C ASN A 110 11.93 -2.14 11.64
N LYS A 111 10.91 -1.66 12.35
CA LYS A 111 10.94 -1.52 13.81
C LYS A 111 10.51 -2.82 14.46
N ASP A 112 10.93 -3.03 15.71
CA ASP A 112 10.69 -4.28 16.45
C ASP A 112 9.21 -4.51 16.82
N SER A 113 8.35 -3.53 16.57
CA SER A 113 6.92 -3.61 16.90
C SER A 113 6.06 -3.86 15.67
N ARG A 114 5.20 -4.87 15.77
CA ARG A 114 4.17 -5.18 14.80
C ARG A 114 3.05 -4.13 14.83
N PRO A 115 2.50 -3.70 13.66
CA PRO A 115 1.35 -2.80 13.64
C PRO A 115 0.16 -3.40 14.39
N PRO A 116 -0.63 -2.58 15.12
CA PRO A 116 -1.88 -3.06 15.72
C PRO A 116 -2.84 -3.52 14.64
N VAL A 117 -3.64 -4.56 14.95
CA VAL A 117 -4.54 -5.20 13.99
C VAL A 117 -5.49 -4.22 13.29
N TRP A 118 -6.01 -3.23 14.05
CA TRP A 118 -6.87 -2.19 13.47
C TRP A 118 -6.14 -1.33 12.42
N ALA A 119 -4.85 -1.01 12.65
CA ALA A 119 -4.05 -0.24 11.69
C ALA A 119 -3.80 -1.04 10.41
N VAL A 120 -3.53 -2.36 10.53
CA VAL A 120 -3.42 -3.24 9.35
C VAL A 120 -4.71 -3.23 8.55
N MET A 121 -5.86 -3.38 9.19
CA MET A 121 -7.16 -3.37 8.51
C MET A 121 -7.44 -2.03 7.83
N TYR A 122 -7.16 -0.91 8.51
CA TYR A 122 -7.42 0.42 7.98
C TYR A 122 -6.50 0.77 6.81
N ILE A 123 -5.18 0.58 6.95
CA ILE A 123 -4.21 0.82 5.88
C ILE A 123 -4.58 0.01 4.63
N MET A 124 -4.90 -1.27 4.81
CA MET A 124 -5.22 -2.13 3.67
C MET A 124 -6.60 -1.86 3.07
N TYR A 125 -7.55 -1.38 3.85
CA TYR A 125 -8.84 -0.88 3.35
C TYR A 125 -8.61 0.31 2.38
N GLU A 126 -7.80 1.30 2.80
CA GLU A 126 -7.47 2.47 1.98
C GLU A 126 -6.72 2.05 0.69
N ILE A 127 -5.76 1.13 0.80
CA ILE A 127 -5.03 0.61 -0.37
C ILE A 127 -5.95 -0.17 -1.32
N LEU A 128 -6.82 -1.04 -0.80
CA LEU A 128 -7.78 -1.78 -1.62
C LEU A 128 -8.78 -0.85 -2.33
N SER A 129 -9.21 0.23 -1.66
CA SER A 129 -10.04 1.26 -2.26
C SER A 129 -9.35 1.95 -3.44
N ALA A 130 -8.09 2.37 -3.25
CA ALA A 130 -7.28 3.00 -4.28
C ALA A 130 -7.00 2.08 -5.48
N VAL A 131 -6.59 0.84 -5.18
CA VAL A 131 -6.32 -0.18 -6.21
C VAL A 131 -7.61 -0.54 -6.95
N GLY A 132 -8.75 -0.62 -6.24
CA GLY A 132 -10.06 -0.84 -6.86
C GLY A 132 -10.49 0.29 -7.79
N HIS A 133 -10.15 1.55 -7.45
CA HIS A 133 -10.33 2.69 -8.34
C HIS A 133 -9.47 2.54 -9.61
N ALA A 134 -8.18 2.25 -9.47
CA ALA A 134 -7.28 2.05 -10.60
C ALA A 134 -7.72 0.89 -11.51
N HIS A 135 -8.17 -0.22 -10.95
CA HIS A 135 -8.66 -1.38 -11.71
C HIS A 135 -9.90 -1.04 -12.56
N ARG A 136 -10.79 -0.16 -12.09
CA ARG A 136 -11.95 0.31 -12.89
C ARG A 136 -11.53 1.16 -14.08
N GLU A 137 -10.39 1.88 -13.95
CA GLU A 137 -9.77 2.64 -15.04
C GLU A 137 -8.86 1.77 -15.94
N GLY A 138 -8.89 0.43 -15.75
CA GLY A 138 -8.09 -0.52 -16.53
C GLY A 138 -6.60 -0.57 -16.13
N VAL A 139 -6.23 0.00 -14.99
CA VAL A 139 -4.84 0.10 -14.53
C VAL A 139 -4.56 -0.92 -13.44
N ILE A 140 -3.52 -1.74 -13.61
CA ILE A 140 -3.02 -2.70 -12.62
C ILE A 140 -1.73 -2.11 -12.04
N HIS A 141 -1.58 -2.16 -10.71
CA HIS A 141 -0.44 -1.55 -10.01
C HIS A 141 0.89 -2.29 -10.24
N ARG A 142 0.88 -3.63 -10.15
CA ARG A 142 2.00 -4.55 -10.46
C ARG A 142 3.19 -4.52 -9.50
N ASP A 143 3.39 -3.48 -8.69
CA ASP A 143 4.53 -3.33 -7.75
C ASP A 143 4.06 -2.94 -6.34
N LEU A 144 3.03 -3.62 -5.82
CA LEU A 144 2.52 -3.40 -4.46
C LEU A 144 3.47 -4.02 -3.43
N LYS A 145 4.10 -3.14 -2.64
CA LYS A 145 5.06 -3.51 -1.58
C LYS A 145 5.08 -2.43 -0.49
N PRO A 146 5.57 -2.72 0.72
CA PRO A 146 5.60 -1.75 1.82
C PRO A 146 6.37 -0.47 1.51
N ALA A 147 7.35 -0.50 0.61
CA ALA A 147 8.09 0.70 0.21
C ALA A 147 7.25 1.70 -0.61
N ASN A 148 6.20 1.22 -1.30
CA ASN A 148 5.31 2.04 -2.12
C ASN A 148 4.05 2.49 -1.37
N ILE A 149 3.93 2.16 -0.08
CA ILE A 149 2.84 2.60 0.80
C ILE A 149 3.44 3.54 1.83
N MET A 150 2.95 4.77 1.88
CA MET A 150 3.35 5.76 2.88
C MET A 150 2.19 6.11 3.80
N ILE A 151 2.52 6.53 5.01
CA ILE A 151 1.59 7.15 5.94
C ILE A 151 2.16 8.52 6.24
N ASP A 152 1.38 9.57 5.91
CA ASP A 152 1.80 10.94 6.16
C ASP A 152 1.71 11.33 7.64
N ASN A 153 2.22 12.50 8.01
CA ASN A 153 2.23 12.96 9.39
C ASN A 153 0.82 13.17 9.98
N ASP A 154 -0.20 13.33 9.12
CA ASP A 154 -1.59 13.44 9.52
C ASP A 154 -2.27 12.06 9.61
N GLY A 155 -1.56 10.97 9.34
CA GLY A 155 -2.08 9.60 9.37
C GLY A 155 -2.83 9.19 8.10
N ARG A 156 -2.73 9.94 7.00
CA ARG A 156 -3.34 9.54 5.72
C ARG A 156 -2.47 8.52 5.02
N VAL A 157 -3.09 7.48 4.51
CA VAL A 157 -2.42 6.47 3.69
C VAL A 157 -2.21 7.01 2.28
N ARG A 158 -1.01 6.81 1.72
CA ARG A 158 -0.63 7.26 0.39
C ARG A 158 0.03 6.12 -0.39
N LEU A 159 -0.40 5.93 -1.63
CA LEU A 159 0.11 4.91 -2.54
C LEU A 159 0.96 5.57 -3.62
N LEU A 160 2.22 5.12 -3.69
CA LEU A 160 3.22 5.60 -4.63
C LEU A 160 3.31 4.66 -5.85
N ASP A 161 3.96 5.13 -6.89
CA ASP A 161 4.55 4.41 -8.03
C ASP A 161 3.75 3.20 -8.53
N PHE A 162 2.86 3.42 -9.48
CA PHE A 162 2.29 2.33 -10.27
C PHE A 162 3.37 1.74 -11.19
N GLY A 163 3.66 0.46 -11.04
CA GLY A 163 4.73 -0.24 -11.76
C GLY A 163 4.42 -0.51 -13.24
N VAL A 164 3.89 0.49 -13.95
CA VAL A 164 3.56 0.37 -15.39
C VAL A 164 4.82 0.09 -16.21
N ALA A 165 5.96 0.58 -15.75
CA ALA A 165 7.25 0.36 -16.39
C ALA A 165 7.76 -1.09 -16.31
N HIS A 166 7.24 -1.90 -15.39
CA HIS A 166 7.60 -3.33 -15.25
C HIS A 166 6.79 -4.25 -16.17
N ALA A 167 5.86 -3.72 -16.97
CA ALA A 167 4.88 -4.50 -17.72
C ALA A 167 5.45 -5.30 -18.91
N GLU A 168 6.65 -4.99 -19.41
CA GLU A 168 7.13 -5.56 -20.67
C GLU A 168 8.62 -5.97 -20.66
N THR A 169 9.29 -5.99 -19.51
CA THR A 169 10.67 -6.48 -19.40
C THR A 169 10.74 -7.80 -18.67
N GLU A 170 10.11 -8.85 -19.22
CA GLU A 170 10.23 -10.19 -18.65
C GLU A 170 11.67 -10.75 -18.70
N ASP A 171 12.53 -10.27 -19.61
CA ASP A 171 13.88 -10.82 -19.78
C ASP A 171 15.02 -10.05 -19.09
N THR A 172 14.85 -8.78 -18.70
CA THR A 172 15.97 -7.97 -18.16
C THR A 172 15.88 -7.67 -16.66
N ALA A 173 14.71 -7.74 -16.04
CA ALA A 173 14.55 -7.46 -14.61
C ALA A 173 15.11 -8.56 -13.68
N LEU A 174 15.27 -9.77 -14.18
CA LEU A 174 15.80 -10.92 -13.43
C LEU A 174 17.31 -10.88 -13.20
N THR A 175 18.05 -9.97 -13.82
CA THR A 175 19.53 -10.00 -13.86
C THR A 175 20.26 -9.06 -12.92
N MET A 176 19.59 -8.14 -12.20
CA MET A 176 20.25 -7.26 -11.22
C MET A 176 20.08 -7.78 -9.78
N ALA A 177 21.04 -8.56 -9.32
CA ALA A 177 20.96 -9.52 -8.21
C ALA A 177 20.69 -8.99 -6.78
N GLY A 178 20.62 -7.71 -6.50
CA GLY A 178 20.44 -7.22 -5.12
C GLY A 178 19.09 -6.53 -4.85
N ALA A 179 18.67 -5.62 -5.73
CA ALA A 179 17.39 -4.90 -5.61
C ALA A 179 16.18 -5.79 -5.95
N VAL A 180 16.40 -6.84 -6.76
CA VAL A 180 15.40 -7.76 -7.29
C VAL A 180 14.83 -8.69 -6.22
N ILE A 181 15.65 -9.20 -5.29
CA ILE A 181 15.19 -10.15 -4.24
C ILE A 181 14.13 -9.50 -3.33
N GLY A 182 14.32 -8.23 -2.98
CA GLY A 182 13.38 -7.50 -2.12
C GLY A 182 12.01 -7.28 -2.77
N THR A 183 11.96 -6.93 -4.04
CA THR A 183 10.73 -6.71 -4.80
C THR A 183 10.05 -8.02 -5.19
N ALA A 184 10.81 -9.03 -5.61
CA ALA A 184 10.29 -10.34 -5.99
C ALA A 184 9.46 -11.01 -4.86
N ALA A 185 9.77 -10.70 -3.59
CA ALA A 185 9.06 -11.26 -2.44
C ALA A 185 7.60 -10.79 -2.31
N TYR A 186 7.14 -9.85 -3.14
CA TYR A 186 5.76 -9.35 -3.19
C TYR A 186 5.04 -9.67 -4.50
N MET A 187 5.73 -10.31 -5.45
CA MET A 187 5.13 -10.69 -6.74
C MET A 187 4.09 -11.79 -6.56
N SER A 188 3.09 -11.79 -7.42
CA SER A 188 2.13 -12.88 -7.51
C SER A 188 2.75 -14.11 -8.23
N PRO A 189 2.19 -15.32 -8.07
CA PRO A 189 2.65 -16.51 -8.79
C PRO A 189 2.68 -16.33 -10.30
N GLU A 190 1.66 -15.67 -10.86
CA GLU A 190 1.56 -15.37 -12.28
C GLU A 190 2.64 -14.40 -12.76
N GLN A 191 3.01 -13.39 -11.97
CA GLN A 191 4.11 -12.48 -12.30
C GLN A 191 5.46 -13.22 -12.33
N ILE A 192 5.72 -14.09 -11.36
CA ILE A 192 6.98 -14.86 -11.30
C ILE A 192 7.09 -15.87 -12.43
N LEU A 193 5.95 -16.41 -12.88
CA LEU A 193 5.91 -17.43 -13.94
C LEU A 193 5.76 -16.84 -15.34
N GLY A 194 5.69 -15.51 -15.49
CA GLY A 194 5.49 -14.84 -16.78
C GLY A 194 4.11 -15.12 -17.40
N PHE A 195 3.10 -15.38 -16.56
CA PHE A 195 1.72 -15.54 -17.03
C PHE A 195 1.04 -14.18 -17.12
N GLU A 196 -0.15 -14.15 -17.73
CA GLU A 196 -0.97 -12.94 -17.85
C GLU A 196 -1.24 -12.31 -16.47
N ILE A 197 -0.90 -11.02 -16.35
CA ILE A 197 -1.11 -10.23 -15.15
C ILE A 197 -2.50 -9.63 -15.21
N THR A 198 -3.28 -9.86 -14.16
CA THR A 198 -4.67 -9.39 -14.03
C THR A 198 -4.84 -8.57 -12.74
N PRO A 199 -5.97 -7.87 -12.53
CA PRO A 199 -6.30 -7.23 -11.26
C PRO A 199 -6.14 -8.14 -10.02
N ALA A 200 -6.33 -9.45 -10.20
CA ALA A 200 -6.14 -10.42 -9.13
C ALA A 200 -4.67 -10.55 -8.69
N SER A 201 -3.70 -10.15 -9.52
CA SER A 201 -2.27 -10.15 -9.17
C SER A 201 -1.97 -9.17 -8.04
N ASP A 202 -2.55 -7.96 -8.10
CA ASP A 202 -2.43 -6.96 -7.04
C ASP A 202 -3.03 -7.45 -5.72
N LEU A 203 -4.14 -8.20 -5.76
CA LEU A 203 -4.75 -8.77 -4.56
C LEU A 203 -3.82 -9.76 -3.84
N PHE A 204 -3.03 -10.54 -4.60
CA PHE A 204 -2.04 -11.44 -4.01
C PHE A 204 -0.91 -10.65 -3.33
N SER A 205 -0.39 -9.61 -3.98
CA SER A 205 0.64 -8.73 -3.41
C SER A 205 0.15 -8.05 -2.13
N ILE A 206 -1.11 -7.56 -2.11
CA ILE A 206 -1.76 -7.04 -0.90
C ILE A 206 -1.84 -8.12 0.19
N GLY A 207 -2.17 -9.35 -0.16
CA GLY A 207 -2.18 -10.48 0.76
C GLY A 207 -0.82 -10.73 1.41
N ILE A 208 0.29 -10.62 0.65
CA ILE A 208 1.66 -10.71 1.19
C ILE A 208 1.93 -9.56 2.15
N VAL A 209 1.65 -8.31 1.76
CA VAL A 209 1.87 -7.14 2.63
C VAL A 209 1.06 -7.27 3.92
N MET A 210 -0.22 -7.65 3.85
CA MET A 210 -1.05 -7.89 5.03
C MET A 210 -0.50 -8.99 5.93
N SER A 211 -0.05 -10.11 5.35
CA SER A 211 0.53 -11.21 6.12
C SER A 211 1.81 -10.76 6.84
N GLU A 212 2.68 -9.99 6.18
CA GLU A 212 3.88 -9.43 6.78
C GLU A 212 3.55 -8.48 7.94
N MET A 213 2.58 -7.58 7.78
CA MET A 213 2.15 -6.67 8.84
C MET A 213 1.59 -7.41 10.05
N LEU A 214 0.83 -8.49 9.85
CA LEU A 214 0.18 -9.26 10.91
C LEU A 214 1.13 -10.23 11.62
N ILE A 215 2.10 -10.78 10.89
CA ILE A 215 3.03 -11.79 11.39
C ILE A 215 4.32 -11.13 11.93
N GLY A 216 4.72 -9.99 11.33
CA GLY A 216 5.96 -9.27 11.65
C GLY A 216 7.10 -9.58 10.69
N GLU A 217 6.96 -10.57 9.80
CA GLU A 217 7.95 -10.93 8.79
C GLU A 217 7.32 -11.36 7.48
N ASN A 218 8.05 -11.20 6.37
CA ASN A 218 7.63 -11.69 5.06
C ASN A 218 8.06 -13.15 4.87
N LEU A 219 7.16 -14.09 5.13
CA LEU A 219 7.39 -15.53 5.01
C LEU A 219 7.65 -15.99 3.55
N PHE A 220 7.29 -15.17 2.56
CA PHE A 220 7.54 -15.48 1.14
C PHE A 220 8.95 -15.10 0.70
N ARG A 221 9.66 -14.27 1.45
CA ARG A 221 11.03 -13.86 1.16
C ARG A 221 12.01 -15.01 1.45
N GLY A 222 12.71 -15.49 0.43
CA GLY A 222 13.81 -16.45 0.55
C GLY A 222 15.18 -15.75 0.63
N GLU A 223 16.23 -16.55 0.80
CA GLU A 223 17.62 -16.07 0.79
C GLU A 223 18.08 -15.63 -0.61
N ASN A 224 17.44 -16.20 -1.64
CA ASN A 224 17.70 -15.89 -3.04
C ASN A 224 16.40 -15.89 -3.85
N LEU A 225 16.52 -15.55 -5.14
CA LEU A 225 15.36 -15.45 -6.03
C LEU A 225 14.67 -16.80 -6.24
N GLU A 226 15.44 -17.89 -6.35
CA GLU A 226 14.89 -19.24 -6.54
C GLU A 226 14.04 -19.67 -5.35
N GLN A 227 14.54 -19.50 -4.13
CA GLN A 227 13.80 -19.81 -2.90
C GLN A 227 12.56 -18.93 -2.77
N THR A 228 12.67 -17.63 -3.07
CA THR A 228 11.55 -16.69 -3.07
C THR A 228 10.47 -17.15 -4.06
N SER A 229 10.85 -17.44 -5.30
CA SER A 229 9.96 -17.97 -6.34
C SER A 229 9.27 -19.27 -5.89
N LYS A 230 10.02 -20.22 -5.32
CA LYS A 230 9.49 -21.46 -4.79
C LYS A 230 8.49 -21.24 -3.66
N ARG A 231 8.76 -20.31 -2.73
CA ARG A 231 7.84 -19.95 -1.64
C ARG A 231 6.56 -19.32 -2.20
N ILE A 232 6.64 -18.37 -3.11
CA ILE A 232 5.48 -17.73 -3.72
C ILE A 232 4.58 -18.74 -4.42
N GLN A 233 5.16 -19.71 -5.13
CA GLN A 233 4.40 -20.74 -5.83
C GLN A 233 3.80 -21.79 -4.91
N LYS A 234 4.52 -22.22 -3.86
CA LYS A 234 4.20 -23.44 -3.09
C LYS A 234 3.79 -23.19 -1.64
N LEU A 235 4.29 -22.14 -1.00
CA LEU A 235 3.99 -21.87 0.41
C LEU A 235 2.51 -21.54 0.58
N LYS A 236 1.84 -22.32 1.42
CA LYS A 236 0.47 -22.06 1.88
C LYS A 236 0.54 -21.73 3.36
N LEU A 237 0.13 -20.52 3.71
CA LEU A 237 -0.04 -20.13 5.10
C LEU A 237 -1.28 -20.84 5.69
N SER A 238 -1.27 -21.03 6.99
CA SER A 238 -2.40 -21.57 7.75
C SER A 238 -2.70 -20.66 8.95
N ALA A 239 -3.78 -20.93 9.66
CA ALA A 239 -4.13 -20.19 10.89
C ALA A 239 -2.97 -20.13 11.89
N LYS A 240 -2.14 -21.17 11.95
CA LYS A 240 -0.98 -21.27 12.88
C LYS A 240 0.14 -20.26 12.58
N ALA A 241 0.15 -19.66 11.39
CA ALA A 241 1.13 -18.63 11.03
C ALA A 241 0.81 -17.27 11.64
N PHE A 242 -0.44 -17.07 12.06
CA PHE A 242 -0.89 -15.78 12.61
C PHE A 242 -0.88 -15.81 14.14
N PRO A 243 -0.47 -14.73 14.82
CA PRO A 243 -0.57 -14.59 16.26
C PRO A 243 -2.02 -14.68 16.76
N ASP A 244 -2.19 -15.04 18.05
CA ASP A 244 -3.50 -15.30 18.66
C ASP A 244 -4.41 -14.07 18.71
N ASP A 245 -3.84 -12.86 18.70
CA ASP A 245 -4.59 -11.58 18.68
C ASP A 245 -5.19 -11.25 17.30
N VAL A 246 -4.83 -11.99 16.24
CA VAL A 246 -5.38 -11.79 14.89
C VAL A 246 -6.75 -12.48 14.76
N PRO A 247 -7.85 -11.72 14.57
CA PRO A 247 -9.18 -12.30 14.50
C PRO A 247 -9.36 -13.30 13.36
N LYS A 248 -10.10 -14.38 13.63
CA LYS A 248 -10.37 -15.43 12.64
C LYS A 248 -10.92 -14.92 11.29
N PRO A 249 -11.86 -13.94 11.22
CA PRO A 249 -12.29 -13.38 9.95
C PRO A 249 -11.13 -12.77 9.15
N LEU A 250 -10.19 -12.08 9.84
CA LEU A 250 -9.09 -11.37 9.20
C LEU A 250 -8.04 -12.32 8.61
N TRP A 251 -7.55 -13.31 9.38
CA TRP A 251 -6.58 -14.24 8.80
C TRP A 251 -7.19 -15.10 7.67
N LYS A 252 -8.50 -15.45 7.73
CA LYS A 252 -9.19 -16.11 6.62
C LYS A 252 -9.25 -15.23 5.38
N PHE A 253 -9.48 -13.94 5.53
CA PHE A 253 -9.46 -12.96 4.46
C PHE A 253 -8.06 -12.90 3.81
N VAL A 254 -6.99 -12.82 4.61
CA VAL A 254 -5.61 -12.84 4.10
C VAL A 254 -5.32 -14.13 3.33
N LEU A 255 -5.70 -15.30 3.87
CA LEU A 255 -5.52 -16.57 3.16
C LEU A 255 -6.27 -16.60 1.83
N LYS A 256 -7.43 -15.94 1.74
CA LYS A 256 -8.21 -15.84 0.51
C LYS A 256 -7.50 -14.98 -0.55
N LEU A 257 -6.85 -13.88 -0.15
CA LEU A 257 -6.01 -13.07 -1.04
C LEU A 257 -4.80 -13.88 -1.56
N LEU A 258 -4.21 -14.74 -0.71
CA LEU A 258 -3.02 -15.54 -0.99
C LEU A 258 -3.30 -16.84 -1.76
N GLU A 259 -4.53 -17.04 -2.25
CA GLU A 259 -4.85 -18.19 -3.12
C GLU A 259 -3.97 -18.17 -4.37
N LYS A 260 -3.35 -19.32 -4.68
CA LYS A 260 -2.38 -19.42 -5.78
C LYS A 260 -3.03 -19.22 -7.14
N LYS A 261 -4.25 -19.72 -7.32
CA LYS A 261 -5.03 -19.53 -8.55
C LYS A 261 -5.77 -18.19 -8.49
N PRO A 262 -5.56 -17.25 -9.44
CA PRO A 262 -6.22 -15.94 -9.43
C PRO A 262 -7.73 -16.00 -9.27
N LYS A 263 -8.40 -16.94 -9.94
CA LYS A 263 -9.85 -17.15 -9.87
C LYS A 263 -10.41 -17.51 -8.49
N ASN A 264 -9.54 -17.95 -7.58
CA ASN A 264 -9.93 -18.32 -6.21
C ASN A 264 -9.80 -17.13 -5.23
N ARG A 265 -9.20 -16.01 -5.64
CA ARG A 265 -9.08 -14.76 -4.86
C ARG A 265 -10.43 -14.02 -4.82
N PRO A 266 -10.58 -12.93 -4.06
CA PRO A 266 -11.76 -12.07 -4.17
C PRO A 266 -11.99 -11.62 -5.61
N VAL A 267 -13.25 -11.35 -5.96
CA VAL A 267 -13.66 -10.99 -7.33
C VAL A 267 -13.01 -9.68 -7.80
N SER A 268 -12.88 -8.72 -6.86
CA SER A 268 -12.27 -7.42 -7.14
C SER A 268 -11.63 -6.83 -5.88
N ALA A 269 -10.81 -5.78 -6.06
CA ALA A 269 -10.27 -5.01 -4.95
C ALA A 269 -11.38 -4.24 -4.20
N CYS A 270 -12.43 -3.80 -4.88
CA CYS A 270 -13.60 -3.18 -4.25
C CYS A 270 -14.33 -4.17 -3.33
N ASP A 271 -14.58 -5.41 -3.80
CA ASP A 271 -15.18 -6.45 -2.97
C ASP A 271 -14.32 -6.79 -1.75
N ALA A 272 -13.00 -6.83 -1.92
CA ALA A 272 -12.06 -7.03 -0.82
C ALA A 272 -12.07 -5.85 0.17
N ALA A 273 -12.15 -4.59 -0.31
CA ALA A 273 -12.29 -3.40 0.53
C ALA A 273 -13.58 -3.43 1.34
N ASP A 274 -14.70 -3.81 0.73
CA ASP A 274 -16.01 -3.97 1.40
C ASP A 274 -15.97 -5.03 2.52
N GLN A 275 -15.22 -6.10 2.33
CA GLN A 275 -15.05 -7.12 3.37
C GLN A 275 -14.26 -6.55 4.57
N LEU A 276 -13.17 -5.79 4.35
CA LEU A 276 -12.43 -5.12 5.42
C LEU A 276 -13.24 -4.03 6.10
N SER A 277 -14.01 -3.23 5.35
CA SER A 277 -14.85 -2.18 5.92
C SER A 277 -15.85 -2.73 6.95
N ARG A 278 -16.41 -3.91 6.70
CA ARG A 278 -17.29 -4.61 7.68
C ARG A 278 -16.55 -5.03 8.95
N MET A 279 -15.28 -5.40 8.85
CA MET A 279 -14.46 -5.73 10.02
C MET A 279 -14.06 -4.46 10.80
N LEU A 280 -14.05 -3.30 10.15
CA LEU A 280 -13.76 -2.00 10.76
C LEU A 280 -14.97 -1.36 11.44
N LEU A 281 -16.21 -1.87 11.25
CA LEU A 281 -17.43 -1.32 11.85
C LEU A 281 -17.39 -1.08 13.38
N PRO A 282 -16.66 -1.89 14.19
CA PRO A 282 -16.54 -1.63 15.63
C PRO A 282 -15.66 -0.42 15.99
N TYR A 283 -14.85 0.08 15.04
CA TYR A 283 -13.91 1.18 15.25
C TYR A 283 -14.50 2.53 14.84
N PRO A 284 -13.91 3.67 15.26
CA PRO A 284 -14.29 4.99 14.77
C PRO A 284 -14.29 5.06 13.23
N ARG A 285 -15.14 5.92 12.67
CA ARG A 285 -15.20 6.10 11.21
C ARG A 285 -13.91 6.69 10.63
N ASP A 286 -13.31 7.62 11.37
CA ASP A 286 -12.05 8.23 11.04
C ASP A 286 -10.97 7.66 11.97
N LEU A 287 -10.06 6.89 11.39
CA LEU A 287 -8.92 6.30 12.08
C LEU A 287 -7.62 7.05 11.80
N THR A 288 -7.66 8.09 10.98
CA THR A 288 -6.50 8.90 10.59
C THR A 288 -5.73 9.45 11.80
N PRO A 289 -6.38 10.09 12.83
CA PRO A 289 -5.65 10.59 13.99
C PRO A 289 -4.93 9.49 14.77
N TYR A 290 -5.58 8.33 14.93
CA TYR A 290 -4.98 7.19 15.63
C TYR A 290 -3.81 6.59 14.85
N LEU A 291 -3.87 6.62 13.52
CA LEU A 291 -2.79 6.16 12.67
C LEU A 291 -1.58 7.11 12.73
N ALA A 292 -1.81 8.44 12.78
CA ALA A 292 -0.78 9.44 13.00
C ALA A 292 -0.06 9.21 14.34
N ASP A 293 -0.83 9.01 15.42
CA ASP A 293 -0.29 8.73 16.75
C ASP A 293 0.53 7.43 16.78
N TRP A 294 0.07 6.38 16.09
CA TRP A 294 0.83 5.12 15.98
C TRP A 294 2.14 5.32 15.24
N VAL A 295 2.15 6.05 14.11
CA VAL A 295 3.37 6.35 13.35
C VAL A 295 4.33 7.17 14.20
N TYR A 296 3.85 8.20 14.89
CA TYR A 296 4.66 9.03 15.76
C TYR A 296 5.32 8.21 16.88
N SER A 297 4.53 7.40 17.60
CA SER A 297 5.03 6.55 18.69
C SER A 297 6.04 5.50 18.21
N THR A 298 5.80 4.90 17.05
CA THR A 298 6.72 3.93 16.42
C THR A 298 8.06 4.58 16.06
N CYS A 299 8.05 5.83 15.60
CA CYS A 299 9.26 6.57 15.25
C CYS A 299 10.05 7.04 16.49
N GLN A 300 9.38 7.29 17.62
CA GLN A 300 10.01 7.74 18.88
C GLN A 300 10.51 6.57 19.75
N GLU A 301 10.30 5.31 19.31
CA GLU A 301 10.57 4.09 20.12
C GLU A 301 9.78 4.06 21.44
N THR A 302 8.79 4.91 21.59
CA THR A 302 7.93 4.98 22.76
C THR A 302 6.68 4.15 22.49
N VAL A 303 6.70 2.87 22.83
CA VAL A 303 5.53 1.99 22.71
C VAL A 303 4.52 2.38 23.79
N SER A 304 3.65 3.36 23.50
CA SER A 304 2.41 3.52 24.22
C SER A 304 1.37 2.57 23.61
N GLU A 305 0.71 1.74 24.43
CA GLU A 305 -0.47 0.97 23.98
C GLU A 305 -1.58 1.95 23.55
N LEU A 306 -1.60 2.31 22.27
CA LEU A 306 -2.66 3.12 21.69
C LEU A 306 -3.96 2.30 21.63
N LYS A 307 -4.81 2.50 22.62
CA LYS A 307 -6.14 1.89 22.68
C LYS A 307 -7.11 2.69 21.83
N VAL A 308 -7.38 2.21 20.61
CA VAL A 308 -8.49 2.77 19.82
C VAL A 308 -9.82 2.34 20.45
N PRO A 309 -10.73 3.28 20.74
CA PRO A 309 -12.02 2.95 21.34
C PRO A 309 -12.84 2.08 20.38
N VAL A 310 -13.21 0.90 20.83
CA VAL A 310 -14.15 0.02 20.11
C VAL A 310 -15.56 0.42 20.51
N THR A 311 -16.38 0.90 19.56
CA THR A 311 -17.78 1.18 19.84
C THR A 311 -18.54 -0.13 20.08
N PRO A 312 -19.22 -0.33 21.23
CA PRO A 312 -19.99 -1.54 21.44
C PRO A 312 -21.07 -1.68 20.38
N ASN A 313 -21.17 -2.87 19.80
CA ASN A 313 -22.07 -3.19 18.71
C ASN A 313 -23.53 -2.82 19.08
N ARG A 314 -24.07 -1.76 18.48
CA ARG A 314 -25.43 -1.26 18.71
C ARG A 314 -26.54 -2.28 18.40
N SER A 315 -26.24 -3.31 17.58
CA SER A 315 -27.23 -4.32 17.18
C SER A 315 -27.74 -5.19 18.33
N LYS A 316 -26.97 -5.38 19.41
CA LYS A 316 -27.43 -6.10 20.61
C LYS A 316 -28.32 -5.25 21.54
N ARG A 317 -28.26 -3.90 21.45
CA ARG A 317 -29.10 -3.02 22.28
C ARG A 317 -30.50 -2.81 21.73
N ILE A 318 -30.71 -2.94 20.41
CA ILE A 318 -32.04 -2.74 19.81
C ILE A 318 -33.00 -3.90 20.17
N PHE A 319 -32.48 -5.13 20.32
CA PHE A 319 -33.31 -6.27 20.74
C PHE A 319 -33.63 -6.29 22.25
N ALA A 320 -32.77 -5.69 23.11
CA ALA A 320 -33.05 -5.65 24.55
C ALA A 320 -34.04 -4.56 24.96
N THR A 321 -34.05 -3.43 24.22
CA THR A 321 -34.98 -2.32 24.48
C THR A 321 -36.35 -2.53 23.82
N GLY A 322 -36.42 -3.26 22.69
CA GLY A 322 -37.68 -3.63 22.02
C GLY A 322 -38.50 -4.63 22.80
N ALA A 323 -37.89 -5.58 23.51
CA ALA A 323 -38.60 -6.56 24.32
C ALA A 323 -39.19 -5.95 25.61
N ALA A 324 -38.49 -4.98 26.24
CA ALA A 324 -38.98 -4.32 27.46
C ALA A 324 -40.14 -3.34 27.18
N SER A 325 -40.11 -2.62 26.05
CA SER A 325 -41.18 -1.68 25.69
C SER A 325 -42.42 -2.40 25.20
N GLY A 326 -42.32 -3.55 24.55
CA GLY A 326 -43.49 -4.37 24.15
C GLY A 326 -44.25 -4.96 25.35
N PHE A 327 -43.53 -5.33 26.42
CA PHE A 327 -44.17 -5.88 27.63
C PHE A 327 -44.92 -4.83 28.45
N ILE A 328 -44.40 -3.61 28.50
CA ILE A 328 -45.07 -2.49 29.21
C ILE A 328 -46.33 -2.04 28.46
N LEU A 329 -46.32 -2.02 27.12
CA LEU A 329 -47.49 -1.64 26.33
C LEU A 329 -48.62 -2.68 26.41
N ALA A 330 -48.24 -3.97 26.46
CA ALA A 330 -49.23 -5.05 26.65
C ALA A 330 -49.88 -5.03 28.05
N LEU A 331 -49.12 -4.70 29.09
CA LEU A 331 -49.65 -4.60 30.48
C LEU A 331 -50.58 -3.42 30.61
N VAL A 332 -50.30 -2.28 29.97
CA VAL A 332 -51.19 -1.09 30.02
C VAL A 332 -52.50 -1.31 29.27
N LEU A 333 -52.48 -2.03 28.14
CA LEU A 333 -53.72 -2.35 27.41
C LEU A 333 -54.61 -3.36 28.14
N VAL A 334 -54.05 -4.32 28.88
CA VAL A 334 -54.81 -5.27 29.67
C VAL A 334 -55.47 -4.59 30.91
N THR A 335 -54.75 -3.65 31.56
CA THR A 335 -55.33 -2.90 32.70
C THR A 335 -56.43 -1.92 32.28
N LEU A 336 -56.30 -1.30 31.08
CA LEU A 336 -57.37 -0.44 30.55
C LEU A 336 -58.63 -1.23 30.14
N ALA A 337 -58.47 -2.45 29.63
CA ALA A 337 -59.64 -3.32 29.33
C ALA A 337 -60.37 -3.82 30.58
N TYR A 338 -59.69 -3.94 31.73
CA TYR A 338 -60.29 -4.34 33.00
C TYR A 338 -60.99 -3.20 33.74
N LEU A 339 -60.78 -1.93 33.33
CA LEU A 339 -61.40 -0.75 33.92
C LEU A 339 -62.65 -0.28 33.14
N ILE A 340 -62.95 -0.89 31.97
CA ILE A 340 -64.10 -0.53 31.11
C ILE A 340 -65.19 -1.64 31.08
N LEU A 341 -64.93 -2.77 31.74
CA LEU A 341 -65.89 -3.81 32.01
C LEU A 341 -66.34 -3.75 33.48
#